data_eb3111e14f6c41adcab07402633ff5aa
#
_entry.id   eb3111e14f6c41adcab07402633ff5aa
#
_cell.length_a   1.000
_cell.length_b   1.000
_cell.length_c   1.000
_cell.angle_alpha   90.00
_cell.angle_beta   90.00
_cell.angle_gamma   90.00
#
_symmetry.space_group_name_H-M   'P 1'
#
loop_
_entity.id
_entity.type
_entity.pdbx_description
1 polymer ?
#
loop_
_entity_poly.entity_id
_entity_poly.type
_entity_poly.pdbx_seq_one_letter_code
_entity_poly.pdbx_strand_id
1 'polypeptide(L)'
;MIEATSLISAQPLKETIQCLIEENVKMCHYRPDSILSLDLEQYRQRANYILKQVCKLLQQSIHSESKKVPSNFLGGNFKGRNMSGADLSTKLLIAANFENSLFNGTIFLGADTRDTNFNNADLSEAVFLTQGQVNSAKGNRNTKLPYHLDYPSTWK
;
A
#
# COMPACT_ATOMS: atom_id res chain seq x y z
N MET A 1 7.80 -3.37 4.11
CA MET A 1 9.05 -2.99 4.81
C MET A 1 10.22 -2.84 3.83
N ILE A 2 10.54 -3.87 3.02
CA ILE A 2 11.63 -3.81 2.02
C ILE A 2 11.40 -2.66 1.01
N GLU A 3 10.20 -2.50 0.50
CA GLU A 3 9.81 -1.37 -0.37
C GLU A 3 10.07 -0.01 0.32
N ALA A 4 9.71 0.12 1.60
CA ALA A 4 9.95 1.34 2.35
C ALA A 4 11.43 1.73 2.41
N THR A 5 12.33 0.76 2.51
CA THR A 5 13.79 1.00 2.55
C THR A 5 14.31 1.57 1.22
N SER A 6 13.75 1.16 0.09
CA SER A 6 14.17 1.63 -1.24
C SER A 6 13.66 3.04 -1.56
N LEU A 7 12.55 3.45 -0.96
CA LEU A 7 11.87 4.73 -1.26
C LEU A 7 12.42 5.92 -0.48
N ILE A 8 13.30 5.71 0.52
CA ILE A 8 13.72 6.77 1.44
C ILE A 8 15.22 7.05 1.29
N SER A 9 15.57 8.34 1.26
CA SER A 9 16.96 8.82 1.32
C SER A 9 17.43 9.10 2.75
N ALA A 10 16.53 9.23 3.74
CA ALA A 10 16.85 9.56 5.13
C ALA A 10 17.47 8.37 5.87
N GLN A 11 18.77 8.43 6.14
CA GLN A 11 19.56 7.35 6.75
C GLN A 11 19.00 6.83 8.09
N PRO A 12 18.63 7.68 9.08
CA PRO A 12 18.13 7.18 10.36
C PRO A 12 16.86 6.32 10.25
N LEU A 13 15.98 6.65 9.31
CA LEU A 13 14.76 5.91 9.09
C LEU A 13 15.02 4.57 8.40
N LYS A 14 16.00 4.51 7.48
CA LYS A 14 16.46 3.27 6.86
C LYS A 14 16.97 2.27 7.90
N GLU A 15 17.80 2.72 8.82
CA GLU A 15 18.36 1.89 9.89
C GLU A 15 17.23 1.32 10.77
N THR A 16 16.25 2.15 11.13
CA THR A 16 15.09 1.71 11.92
C THR A 16 14.26 0.67 11.17
N ILE A 17 14.03 0.85 9.86
CA ILE A 17 13.31 -0.11 9.03
C ILE A 17 14.10 -1.41 8.92
N GLN A 18 15.41 -1.34 8.73
CA GLN A 18 16.27 -2.52 8.65
C GLN A 18 16.20 -3.33 9.94
N CYS A 19 16.25 -2.68 11.09
CA CYS A 19 16.10 -3.33 12.40
C CYS A 19 14.76 -4.06 12.54
N LEU A 20 13.65 -3.45 12.08
CA LEU A 20 12.33 -4.09 12.08
C LEU A 20 12.25 -5.29 11.13
N ILE A 21 12.94 -5.23 9.98
CA ILE A 21 13.01 -6.36 9.04
C ILE A 21 13.74 -7.53 9.70
N GLU A 22 14.89 -7.27 10.33
CA GLU A 22 15.67 -8.30 11.00
C GLU A 22 14.92 -8.92 12.18
N GLU A 23 14.19 -8.11 12.96
CA GLU A 23 13.31 -8.59 14.03
C GLU A 23 12.20 -9.50 13.47
N ASN A 24 11.57 -9.10 12.36
CA ASN A 24 10.54 -9.91 11.69
C ASN A 24 11.10 -11.25 11.22
N VAL A 25 12.27 -11.26 10.58
CA VAL A 25 12.95 -12.49 10.14
C VAL A 25 13.24 -13.40 11.33
N LYS A 26 13.73 -12.86 12.44
CA LYS A 26 13.96 -13.63 13.67
C LYS A 26 12.68 -14.26 14.20
N MET A 27 11.58 -13.48 14.25
CA MET A 27 10.28 -13.99 14.71
C MET A 27 9.75 -15.15 13.85
N CYS A 28 10.02 -15.13 12.53
CA CYS A 28 9.64 -16.21 11.61
C CYS A 28 10.37 -17.54 11.91
N HIS A 29 11.50 -17.51 12.62
CA HIS A 29 12.28 -18.69 12.98
C HIS A 29 12.06 -19.16 14.43
N TYR A 30 11.15 -18.54 15.17
CA TYR A 30 10.85 -18.93 16.53
C TYR A 30 10.12 -20.28 16.59
N ARG A 31 10.35 -21.01 17.68
CA ARG A 31 9.58 -22.22 17.98
C ARG A 31 8.13 -21.86 18.34
N PRO A 32 7.16 -22.77 18.13
CA PRO A 32 5.75 -22.51 18.40
C PRO A 32 5.48 -21.92 19.79
N ASP A 33 6.13 -22.45 20.83
CA ASP A 33 5.97 -21.98 22.21
C ASP A 33 6.45 -20.54 22.41
N SER A 34 7.50 -20.14 21.70
CA SER A 34 8.03 -18.78 21.74
C SER A 34 7.15 -17.79 20.98
N ILE A 35 6.45 -18.24 19.96
CA ILE A 35 5.50 -17.41 19.19
C ILE A 35 4.32 -16.99 20.06
N LEU A 36 3.84 -17.88 20.94
CA LEU A 36 2.72 -17.59 21.85
C LEU A 36 3.02 -16.48 22.87
N SER A 37 4.29 -16.24 23.17
CA SER A 37 4.75 -15.19 24.11
C SER A 37 5.08 -13.87 23.46
N LEU A 38 4.97 -13.77 22.11
CA LEU A 38 5.29 -12.54 21.37
C LEU A 38 4.22 -11.47 21.56
N ASP A 39 4.65 -10.25 21.89
CA ASP A 39 3.80 -9.07 21.81
C ASP A 39 3.73 -8.57 20.34
N LEU A 40 2.94 -9.26 19.54
CA LEU A 40 2.73 -8.89 18.13
C LEU A 40 2.04 -7.54 17.98
N GLU A 41 1.26 -7.12 18.98
CA GLU A 41 0.57 -5.84 18.95
C GLU A 41 1.58 -4.68 19.07
N GLN A 42 2.53 -4.78 20.01
CA GLN A 42 3.60 -3.79 20.14
C GLN A 42 4.47 -3.71 18.88
N TYR A 43 4.84 -4.88 18.29
CA TYR A 43 5.57 -4.92 17.04
C TYR A 43 4.79 -4.22 15.91
N ARG A 44 3.49 -4.54 15.76
CA ARG A 44 2.62 -3.95 14.75
C ARG A 44 2.50 -2.43 14.90
N GLN A 45 2.37 -1.93 16.12
CA GLN A 45 2.28 -0.49 16.41
C GLN A 45 3.57 0.23 16.01
N ARG A 46 4.74 -0.33 16.34
CA ARG A 46 6.04 0.23 15.92
C ARG A 46 6.19 0.24 14.41
N ALA A 47 5.89 -0.86 13.75
CA ALA A 47 5.94 -0.97 12.29
C ALA A 47 5.00 0.04 11.61
N ASN A 48 3.77 0.15 12.08
CA ASN A 48 2.79 1.12 11.55
C ASN A 48 3.24 2.56 11.75
N TYR A 49 3.82 2.88 12.91
CA TYR A 49 4.36 4.22 13.16
C TYR A 49 5.44 4.58 12.14
N ILE A 50 6.40 3.69 11.93
CA ILE A 50 7.50 3.91 10.98
C ILE A 50 6.97 4.03 9.54
N LEU A 51 6.07 3.15 9.11
CA LEU A 51 5.47 3.22 7.78
C LEU A 51 4.72 4.53 7.55
N LYS A 52 4.02 5.06 8.56
CA LYS A 52 3.39 6.39 8.48
C LYS A 52 4.42 7.53 8.31
N GLN A 53 5.59 7.44 8.98
CA GLN A 53 6.67 8.41 8.77
C GLN A 53 7.20 8.35 7.32
N VAL A 54 7.36 7.13 6.77
CA VAL A 54 7.71 6.94 5.35
C VAL A 54 6.70 7.60 4.43
N CYS A 55 5.42 7.33 4.61
CA CYS A 55 4.34 7.94 3.82
C CYS A 55 4.41 9.47 3.86
N LYS A 56 4.63 10.04 5.03
CA LYS A 56 4.74 11.50 5.20
C LYS A 56 5.93 12.08 4.42
N LEU A 57 7.09 11.41 4.46
CA LEU A 57 8.26 11.86 3.70
C LEU A 57 8.03 11.76 2.19
N LEU A 58 7.40 10.67 1.73
CA LEU A 58 7.06 10.50 0.31
C LEU A 58 6.10 11.59 -0.18
N GLN A 59 5.08 11.94 0.59
CA GLN A 59 4.17 13.04 0.27
C GLN A 59 4.89 14.38 0.15
N GLN A 60 5.87 14.64 1.00
CA GLN A 60 6.68 15.87 0.94
C GLN A 60 7.60 15.91 -0.30
N SER A 61 8.10 14.76 -0.76
CA SER A 61 8.96 14.66 -1.93
C SER A 61 8.20 14.73 -3.26
N ILE A 62 6.99 14.23 -3.28
CA ILE A 62 6.08 14.36 -4.42
C ILE A 62 5.46 15.76 -4.30
N HIS A 63 5.99 16.73 -5.04
CA HIS A 63 5.43 18.11 -5.15
C HIS A 63 4.04 18.08 -5.81
N SER A 64 3.12 17.39 -5.19
CA SER A 64 1.71 17.37 -5.56
C SER A 64 1.00 18.37 -4.66
N GLU A 65 0.45 19.43 -5.25
CA GLU A 65 -0.64 20.17 -4.59
C GLU A 65 -1.55 19.13 -3.96
N SER A 66 -1.77 19.19 -2.65
CA SER A 66 -2.56 18.20 -1.92
C SER A 66 -3.95 18.13 -2.58
N LYS A 67 -4.10 17.20 -3.54
CA LYS A 67 -5.39 17.00 -4.19
C LYS A 67 -6.38 16.67 -3.10
N LYS A 68 -7.48 17.41 -3.02
CA LYS A 68 -8.57 17.11 -2.11
C LYS A 68 -9.05 15.68 -2.40
N VAL A 69 -8.57 14.76 -1.59
CA VAL A 69 -9.00 13.35 -1.64
C VAL A 69 -10.43 13.31 -1.09
N PRO A 70 -11.39 12.69 -1.79
CA PRO A 70 -12.74 12.52 -1.27
C PRO A 70 -12.74 11.93 0.14
N SER A 71 -13.67 12.35 0.97
CA SER A 71 -13.82 11.82 2.34
C SER A 71 -14.39 10.40 2.34
N ASN A 72 -15.16 10.04 1.31
CA ASN A 72 -15.77 8.72 1.17
C ASN A 72 -15.56 8.18 -0.24
N PHE A 73 -15.08 6.94 -0.33
CA PHE A 73 -14.88 6.21 -1.58
C PHE A 73 -15.84 5.03 -1.75
N LEU A 74 -16.51 4.61 -0.68
CA LEU A 74 -17.34 3.40 -0.64
C LEU A 74 -18.39 3.42 -1.76
N GLY A 75 -18.30 2.47 -2.71
CA GLY A 75 -19.19 2.36 -3.86
C GLY A 75 -19.16 3.56 -4.81
N GLY A 76 -18.24 4.50 -4.62
CA GLY A 76 -18.17 5.74 -5.40
C GLY A 76 -17.67 5.53 -6.83
N ASN A 77 -18.06 6.41 -7.74
CA ASN A 77 -17.60 6.38 -9.13
C ASN A 77 -16.47 7.43 -9.35
N PHE A 78 -15.26 6.93 -9.55
CA PHE A 78 -14.03 7.70 -9.78
C PHE A 78 -13.36 7.33 -11.12
N LYS A 79 -14.14 6.80 -12.06
CA LYS A 79 -13.64 6.40 -13.38
C LYS A 79 -12.85 7.52 -14.06
N GLY A 80 -11.67 7.19 -14.59
CA GLY A 80 -10.78 8.11 -15.30
C GLY A 80 -10.14 9.19 -14.43
N ARG A 81 -10.18 9.07 -13.10
CA ARG A 81 -9.57 10.05 -12.20
C ARG A 81 -8.05 9.91 -12.15
N ASN A 82 -7.39 11.05 -12.06
CA ASN A 82 -5.97 11.08 -11.72
C ASN A 82 -5.82 11.20 -10.20
N MET A 83 -5.43 10.10 -9.57
CA MET A 83 -5.18 9.96 -8.13
C MET A 83 -3.69 10.04 -7.78
N SER A 84 -2.83 10.37 -8.76
CA SER A 84 -1.38 10.41 -8.58
C SER A 84 -0.99 11.26 -7.36
N GLY A 85 -0.12 10.72 -6.50
CA GLY A 85 0.33 11.35 -5.26
C GLY A 85 -0.71 11.41 -4.14
N ALA A 86 -1.91 10.84 -4.33
CA ALA A 86 -2.93 10.83 -3.29
C ALA A 86 -2.56 9.89 -2.13
N ASP A 87 -2.94 10.24 -0.91
CA ASP A 87 -2.86 9.35 0.25
C ASP A 87 -4.20 8.65 0.46
N LEU A 88 -4.23 7.38 0.10
CA LEU A 88 -5.35 6.48 0.32
C LEU A 88 -5.13 5.55 1.53
N SER A 89 -4.14 5.84 2.38
CA SER A 89 -3.85 5.04 3.57
C SER A 89 -5.09 4.86 4.43
N THR A 90 -5.38 3.61 4.78
CA THR A 90 -6.53 3.20 5.61
C THR A 90 -7.91 3.59 5.07
N LYS A 91 -8.02 4.05 3.82
CA LYS A 91 -9.30 4.39 3.20
C LYS A 91 -10.09 3.14 2.81
N LEU A 92 -11.43 3.24 2.91
CA LEU A 92 -12.34 2.21 2.45
C LEU A 92 -12.67 2.48 0.98
N LEU A 93 -12.03 1.73 0.08
CA LEU A 93 -12.26 1.81 -1.37
C LEU A 93 -13.25 0.74 -1.85
N ILE A 94 -13.92 0.07 -0.91
CA ILE A 94 -14.80 -1.08 -1.16
C ILE A 94 -15.80 -0.74 -2.26
N ALA A 95 -15.85 -1.57 -3.31
CA ALA A 95 -16.74 -1.44 -4.46
C ALA A 95 -16.62 -0.10 -5.22
N ALA A 96 -15.58 0.70 -4.98
CA ALA A 96 -15.33 1.93 -5.73
C ALA A 96 -14.95 1.62 -7.19
N ASN A 97 -15.37 2.47 -8.11
CA ASN A 97 -15.04 2.35 -9.53
C ASN A 97 -13.91 3.30 -9.90
N PHE A 98 -12.71 2.74 -10.13
CA PHE A 98 -11.52 3.46 -10.60
C PHE A 98 -11.08 3.00 -12.00
N GLU A 99 -12.00 2.53 -12.80
CA GLU A 99 -11.70 2.14 -14.19
C GLU A 99 -11.00 3.28 -14.94
N ASN A 100 -9.91 2.97 -15.68
CA ASN A 100 -9.09 3.92 -16.45
C ASN A 100 -8.43 5.03 -15.59
N SER A 101 -8.25 4.84 -14.30
CA SER A 101 -7.66 5.84 -13.39
C SER A 101 -6.13 5.69 -13.28
N LEU A 102 -5.44 6.77 -12.85
CA LEU A 102 -3.99 6.81 -12.67
C LEU A 102 -3.63 6.92 -11.19
N PHE A 103 -2.64 6.11 -10.75
CA PHE A 103 -2.24 6.01 -9.34
C PHE A 103 -0.72 6.17 -9.13
N ASN A 104 -0.04 6.96 -9.98
CA ASN A 104 1.40 7.14 -9.85
C ASN A 104 1.77 7.78 -8.50
N GLY A 105 2.58 7.08 -7.71
CA GLY A 105 2.97 7.52 -6.37
C GLY A 105 1.81 7.59 -5.36
N THR A 106 0.66 6.98 -5.66
CA THR A 106 -0.48 6.89 -4.73
C THR A 106 -0.17 5.90 -3.62
N ILE A 107 -0.44 6.26 -2.38
CA ILE A 107 -0.17 5.45 -1.19
C ILE A 107 -1.39 4.60 -0.84
N PHE A 108 -1.23 3.27 -0.80
CA PHE A 108 -2.28 2.30 -0.48
C PHE A 108 -2.11 1.62 0.89
N LEU A 109 -1.29 2.16 1.78
CA LEU A 109 -0.99 1.54 3.07
C LEU A 109 -2.27 1.24 3.87
N GLY A 110 -2.61 -0.06 4.00
CA GLY A 110 -3.80 -0.50 4.74
C GLY A 110 -5.14 -0.08 4.14
N ALA A 111 -5.18 0.34 2.87
CA ALA A 111 -6.43 0.60 2.17
C ALA A 111 -7.25 -0.68 1.99
N ASP A 112 -8.56 -0.60 2.10
CA ASP A 112 -9.47 -1.72 1.84
C ASP A 112 -9.98 -1.66 0.40
N THR A 113 -9.47 -2.54 -0.44
CA THR A 113 -9.73 -2.60 -1.89
C THR A 113 -10.72 -3.67 -2.32
N ARG A 114 -11.46 -4.26 -1.39
CA ARG A 114 -12.43 -5.31 -1.70
C ARG A 114 -13.43 -4.85 -2.76
N ASP A 115 -13.58 -5.66 -3.80
CA ASP A 115 -14.47 -5.38 -4.95
C ASP A 115 -14.19 -4.06 -5.70
N THR A 116 -13.11 -3.34 -5.39
CA THR A 116 -12.71 -2.13 -6.11
C THR A 116 -12.43 -2.45 -7.58
N ASN A 117 -13.01 -1.71 -8.49
CA ASN A 117 -12.80 -1.88 -9.93
C ASN A 117 -11.58 -1.06 -10.40
N PHE A 118 -10.49 -1.76 -10.71
CA PHE A 118 -9.27 -1.20 -11.31
C PHE A 118 -9.09 -1.57 -12.80
N ASN A 119 -10.14 -1.93 -13.51
CA ASN A 119 -10.03 -2.25 -14.94
C ASN A 119 -9.34 -1.13 -15.71
N ASN A 120 -8.31 -1.47 -16.49
CA ASN A 120 -7.49 -0.54 -17.28
C ASN A 120 -6.81 0.59 -16.46
N ALA A 121 -6.77 0.49 -15.14
CA ALA A 121 -6.09 1.47 -14.30
C ALA A 121 -4.56 1.29 -14.35
N ASP A 122 -3.83 2.37 -14.15
CA ASP A 122 -2.37 2.35 -14.03
C ASP A 122 -1.97 2.42 -12.54
N LEU A 123 -1.60 1.28 -11.98
CA LEU A 123 -1.11 1.10 -10.62
C LEU A 123 0.40 0.82 -10.58
N SER A 124 1.11 0.92 -11.73
CA SER A 124 2.53 0.50 -11.84
C SER A 124 3.45 1.16 -10.83
N GLU A 125 3.18 2.40 -10.48
CA GLU A 125 3.93 3.20 -9.52
C GLU A 125 3.17 3.41 -8.19
N ALA A 126 2.17 2.57 -7.91
CA ALA A 126 1.45 2.61 -6.62
C ALA A 126 2.36 2.15 -5.48
N VAL A 127 2.28 2.84 -4.34
CA VAL A 127 3.14 2.64 -3.18
C VAL A 127 2.39 1.87 -2.09
N PHE A 128 3.03 0.86 -1.49
CA PHE A 128 2.48 -0.01 -0.45
C PHE A 128 1.19 -0.75 -0.85
N LEU A 129 1.00 -0.96 -2.15
CA LEU A 129 -0.02 -1.87 -2.64
C LEU A 129 0.46 -3.32 -2.42
N THR A 130 -0.40 -4.16 -1.87
CA THR A 130 -0.07 -5.55 -1.53
C THR A 130 -0.79 -6.54 -2.42
N GLN A 131 -0.26 -7.76 -2.54
CA GLN A 131 -0.90 -8.85 -3.28
C GLN A 131 -2.30 -9.15 -2.74
N GLY A 132 -2.51 -9.09 -1.42
CA GLY A 132 -3.83 -9.30 -0.81
C GLY A 132 -4.86 -8.26 -1.26
N GLN A 133 -4.45 -6.99 -1.37
CA GLN A 133 -5.31 -5.92 -1.88
C GLN A 133 -5.66 -6.14 -3.37
N VAL A 134 -4.68 -6.50 -4.20
CA VAL A 134 -4.88 -6.79 -5.62
C VAL A 134 -5.80 -8.02 -5.80
N ASN A 135 -5.60 -9.07 -5.02
CA ASN A 135 -6.43 -10.28 -5.08
C ASN A 135 -7.88 -10.05 -4.66
N SER A 136 -8.14 -9.07 -3.80
CA SER A 136 -9.49 -8.71 -3.34
C SER A 136 -10.23 -7.74 -4.25
N ALA A 137 -9.51 -7.12 -5.20
CA ALA A 137 -10.04 -6.17 -6.16
C ALA A 137 -10.43 -6.83 -7.50
N LYS A 138 -11.05 -6.06 -8.37
CA LYS A 138 -11.36 -6.42 -9.77
C LYS A 138 -10.41 -5.67 -10.70
N GLY A 139 -9.90 -6.36 -11.69
CA GLY A 139 -9.05 -5.80 -12.72
C GLY A 139 -9.07 -6.65 -13.98
N ASN A 140 -8.28 -6.25 -14.96
CA ASN A 140 -8.15 -6.99 -16.21
C ASN A 140 -6.68 -6.98 -16.69
N ARG A 141 -6.41 -7.60 -17.83
CA ARG A 141 -5.05 -7.69 -18.40
C ARG A 141 -4.44 -6.34 -18.83
N ASN A 142 -5.26 -5.31 -18.97
CA ASN A 142 -4.80 -3.96 -19.29
C ASN A 142 -4.50 -3.13 -18.02
N THR A 143 -4.88 -3.61 -16.84
CA THR A 143 -4.50 -2.98 -15.57
C THR A 143 -2.99 -3.15 -15.39
N LYS A 144 -2.26 -2.06 -15.16
CA LYS A 144 -0.83 -2.15 -14.90
C LYS A 144 -0.59 -2.27 -13.39
N LEU A 145 0.19 -3.28 -13.00
CA LEU A 145 0.57 -3.52 -11.60
C LEU A 145 2.04 -3.16 -11.35
N PRO A 146 2.42 -2.85 -10.11
CA PRO A 146 3.82 -2.80 -9.70
C PRO A 146 4.54 -4.12 -10.04
N TYR A 147 5.81 -4.02 -10.43
CA TYR A 147 6.60 -5.14 -10.95
C TYR A 147 6.73 -6.36 -10.00
N HIS A 148 6.52 -6.14 -8.70
CA HIS A 148 6.63 -7.17 -7.65
C HIS A 148 5.31 -7.86 -7.31
N LEU A 149 4.20 -7.49 -8.00
CA LEU A 149 2.89 -8.07 -7.79
C LEU A 149 2.44 -8.91 -8.99
N ASP A 150 1.83 -10.04 -8.70
CA ASP A 150 1.31 -10.95 -9.69
C ASP A 150 -0.14 -10.60 -10.09
N TYR A 151 -0.48 -10.86 -11.36
CA TYR A 151 -1.86 -10.75 -11.82
C TYR A 151 -2.72 -11.86 -11.20
N PRO A 152 -3.82 -11.51 -10.51
CA PRO A 152 -4.75 -12.52 -10.03
C PRO A 152 -5.33 -13.36 -11.17
N SER A 153 -5.48 -14.66 -10.95
CA SER A 153 -6.08 -15.56 -11.95
C SER A 153 -7.52 -15.21 -12.31
N THR A 154 -8.19 -14.43 -11.46
CA THR A 154 -9.56 -13.92 -11.67
C THR A 154 -9.63 -12.72 -12.61
N TRP A 155 -8.51 -12.06 -12.88
CA TRP A 155 -8.46 -10.91 -13.79
C TRP A 155 -8.34 -11.39 -15.25
N LYS A 156 -9.39 -11.18 -16.02
CA LYS A 156 -9.50 -11.65 -17.39
C LYS A 156 -9.23 -10.55 -18.41
#